data_2a777e1cd84a90fd19450d8dc611017e
#
_entry.id   2a777e1cd84a90fd19450d8dc611017e
#
_cell.length_a   1.000
_cell.length_b   1.000
_cell.length_c   1.000
_cell.angle_alpha   90.00
_cell.angle_beta   90.00
_cell.angle_gamma   90.00
#
_symmetry.space_group_name_H-M   'P 1'
#
loop_
_entity.id
_entity.type
_entity.pdbx_description
1 polymer ?
#
loop_
_entity_poly.entity_id
_entity_poly.type
_entity_poly.pdbx_seq_one_letter_code
_entity_poly.pdbx_strand_id
1 'polypeptide(L)'
;MREKIKKRMITAIMMVLLAVLFVQPAEAKAVNAKKYSLTDVRKARKLRGEWIRKPSGVQFRTIRGNKVKNLWIQTGGSIYYMDSRGYRAKGWVNYRDDRYYMDSSGKLHTGWLTLKDNVYYFRRNGTMAKGLRRIQGKKYYFSTATGIRKTGWVKIGKYQYFFHWKTGAMQTSRWVRKGRGYCYVGANGRKQTSRWLTLDGKRYYVDENGMRVTGKIYLGNKGYYFRKNGVYDASVKVKPEVDASKPMVALTFDDGPSPHTSRLLNCLEKYGAKATFFMVGYSVPNYKETVKRMAKLGCELGSHSYDHPAFSKLSYSGIRSQVTRTNQVIHDAAGVYPTVFRLPYGDGASNASVLSALGLPSICWSLDTRDWANTGNPQYTVNEVLNNVKDGDIVLMHDLHSSTVTAAETIIPALKKRGFQMVTVSQLAKYRGKTTLKSGKSYYNFRK
;
A
#
# COMPACT_ATOMS: atom_id res chain seq x y z
N MET A 1 4.27 17.01 -46.09
CA MET A 1 2.83 17.05 -45.80
C MET A 1 2.42 16.22 -44.55
N ARG A 2 2.98 15.04 -44.35
CA ARG A 2 2.63 14.15 -43.19
C ARG A 2 3.06 14.68 -41.81
N GLU A 3 4.16 15.41 -41.68
CA GLU A 3 4.61 15.98 -40.39
C GLU A 3 3.78 17.20 -39.93
N LYS A 4 3.28 18.02 -40.81
CA LYS A 4 2.36 19.15 -40.48
C LYS A 4 1.01 18.67 -39.97
N ILE A 5 0.53 17.50 -40.43
CA ILE A 5 -0.70 16.90 -39.96
C ILE A 5 -0.55 16.28 -38.57
N LYS A 6 0.61 15.63 -38.28
CA LYS A 6 0.91 15.10 -36.93
C LYS A 6 1.03 16.22 -35.89
N LYS A 7 1.69 17.33 -36.20
CA LYS A 7 1.78 18.46 -35.25
C LYS A 7 0.41 19.12 -34.98
N ARG A 8 -0.44 19.25 -35.98
CA ARG A 8 -1.81 19.79 -35.80
C ARG A 8 -2.72 18.82 -35.00
N MET A 9 -2.59 17.51 -35.18
CA MET A 9 -3.31 16.55 -34.37
C MET A 9 -2.86 16.52 -32.90
N ILE A 10 -1.57 16.63 -32.62
CA ILE A 10 -1.02 16.68 -31.26
C ILE A 10 -1.46 17.96 -30.55
N THR A 11 -1.48 19.11 -31.25
CA THR A 11 -1.94 20.38 -30.68
C THR A 11 -3.46 20.36 -30.44
N ALA A 12 -4.24 19.74 -31.30
CA ALA A 12 -5.69 19.57 -31.10
C ALA A 12 -6.02 18.61 -29.95
N ILE A 13 -5.25 17.53 -29.80
CA ILE A 13 -5.42 16.59 -28.67
C ILE A 13 -4.97 17.23 -27.34
N MET A 14 -3.93 18.05 -27.32
CA MET A 14 -3.54 18.81 -26.12
C MET A 14 -4.55 19.91 -25.76
N MET A 15 -5.20 20.57 -26.73
CA MET A 15 -6.27 21.53 -26.42
C MET A 15 -7.57 20.86 -25.95
N VAL A 16 -7.87 19.65 -26.40
CA VAL A 16 -9.01 18.88 -25.89
C VAL A 16 -8.72 18.30 -24.50
N LEU A 17 -7.48 17.93 -24.19
CA LEU A 17 -7.06 17.49 -22.86
C LEU A 17 -6.94 18.64 -21.83
N LEU A 18 -6.69 19.87 -22.26
CA LEU A 18 -6.72 21.07 -21.41
C LEU A 18 -8.14 21.63 -21.22
N ALA A 19 -9.10 21.28 -22.06
CA ALA A 19 -10.51 21.68 -21.92
C ALA A 19 -11.31 20.71 -21.01
N VAL A 20 -10.75 19.55 -20.64
CA VAL A 20 -11.38 18.59 -19.69
C VAL A 20 -10.96 18.87 -18.24
N LEU A 21 -9.95 19.73 -18.02
CA LEU A 21 -9.58 20.21 -16.69
C LEU A 21 -10.31 21.56 -16.46
N PHE A 22 -11.23 21.57 -15.51
CA PHE A 22 -12.03 22.73 -15.04
C PHE A 22 -13.33 23.04 -15.78
N VAL A 23 -14.19 22.03 -16.00
CA VAL A 23 -15.60 22.30 -15.76
C VAL A 23 -15.86 21.94 -14.30
N GLN A 24 -15.60 22.87 -13.40
CA GLN A 24 -16.26 22.85 -12.09
C GLN A 24 -17.77 22.78 -12.39
N PRO A 25 -18.52 21.82 -11.78
CA PRO A 25 -19.98 21.90 -11.87
C PRO A 25 -20.34 23.27 -11.31
N ALA A 26 -21.09 24.06 -12.06
CA ALA A 26 -21.59 25.34 -11.59
C ALA A 26 -22.16 25.11 -10.21
N GLU A 27 -21.43 25.50 -9.15
CA GLU A 27 -21.93 25.50 -7.80
C GLU A 27 -23.14 26.42 -7.81
N ALA A 28 -24.32 25.82 -7.64
CA ALA A 28 -25.49 26.62 -7.33
C ALA A 28 -25.07 27.48 -6.12
N LYS A 29 -24.91 28.80 -6.33
CA LYS A 29 -24.35 29.72 -5.32
C LYS A 29 -25.02 29.43 -4.01
N ALA A 30 -24.25 28.85 -3.05
CA ALA A 30 -24.74 28.55 -1.73
C ALA A 30 -25.12 29.89 -1.05
N VAL A 31 -26.35 30.00 -0.65
CA VAL A 31 -26.80 31.19 0.07
C VAL A 31 -26.24 31.16 1.49
N ASN A 32 -25.25 32.01 1.77
CA ASN A 32 -24.65 32.12 3.09
C ASN A 32 -25.63 32.91 4.04
N ALA A 33 -26.13 32.18 5.02
CA ALA A 33 -26.90 32.81 6.10
C ALA A 33 -25.96 33.47 7.11
N LYS A 34 -25.99 34.81 7.23
CA LYS A 34 -25.34 35.53 8.33
C LYS A 34 -25.98 35.12 9.68
N LYS A 35 -25.14 35.06 10.71
CA LYS A 35 -25.45 34.74 12.11
C LYS A 35 -26.69 35.43 12.64
N TYR A 36 -27.82 34.73 12.76
CA TYR A 36 -28.91 35.08 13.63
C TYR A 36 -29.27 33.86 14.48
N SER A 37 -29.65 34.11 15.74
CA SER A 37 -29.72 33.14 16.84
C SER A 37 -30.90 32.17 16.79
N LEU A 38 -31.07 31.40 15.71
CA LEU A 38 -31.98 30.26 15.69
C LEU A 38 -31.19 28.98 15.52
N THR A 39 -31.26 28.15 16.50
CA THR A 39 -30.28 27.10 16.76
C THR A 39 -30.47 25.80 15.98
N ASP A 40 -31.59 25.61 15.25
CA ASP A 40 -31.88 24.37 14.55
C ASP A 40 -33.06 24.55 13.58
N VAL A 41 -33.03 23.87 12.43
CA VAL A 41 -34.16 23.79 11.48
C VAL A 41 -35.42 23.24 12.18
N ARG A 42 -35.29 22.42 13.22
CA ARG A 42 -36.41 21.96 14.07
C ARG A 42 -37.11 23.10 14.83
N LYS A 43 -36.45 24.24 14.96
CA LYS A 43 -37.01 25.49 15.53
C LYS A 43 -37.45 26.46 14.46
N ALA A 44 -37.72 25.96 13.23
CA ALA A 44 -38.31 26.79 12.19
C ALA A 44 -39.55 27.51 12.72
N ARG A 45 -39.61 28.81 12.52
CA ARG A 45 -40.69 29.62 13.07
C ARG A 45 -42.00 29.32 12.34
N LYS A 46 -43.00 28.84 13.05
CA LYS A 46 -44.33 28.67 12.48
C LYS A 46 -44.92 30.06 12.17
N LEU A 47 -45.18 30.31 10.91
CA LEU A 47 -45.72 31.58 10.44
C LEU A 47 -46.99 31.36 9.60
N ARG A 48 -47.95 32.25 9.78
CA ARG A 48 -49.08 32.40 8.87
C ARG A 48 -48.85 33.62 7.98
N GLY A 49 -49.22 33.54 6.72
CA GLY A 49 -49.02 34.58 5.72
C GLY A 49 -49.21 34.07 4.31
N GLU A 50 -48.78 34.85 3.35
CA GLU A 50 -48.94 34.58 1.92
C GLU A 50 -47.60 34.54 1.18
N TRP A 51 -47.58 33.79 0.07
CA TRP A 51 -46.48 33.73 -0.87
C TRP A 51 -46.66 34.77 -1.99
N ILE A 52 -45.73 35.71 -2.10
CA ILE A 52 -45.74 36.75 -3.13
C ILE A 52 -44.72 36.39 -4.20
N ARG A 53 -45.22 36.20 -5.42
CA ARG A 53 -44.35 35.99 -6.59
C ARG A 53 -43.81 37.33 -7.09
N LYS A 54 -42.51 37.39 -7.38
CA LYS A 54 -41.80 38.51 -7.99
C LYS A 54 -40.96 38.01 -9.15
N PRO A 55 -40.55 38.82 -10.09
CA PRO A 55 -39.64 38.39 -11.17
C PRO A 55 -38.39 37.75 -10.67
N SER A 56 -37.82 38.20 -9.56
CA SER A 56 -36.60 37.70 -8.93
C SER A 56 -36.80 36.47 -8.02
N GLY A 57 -38.03 35.93 -7.87
CA GLY A 57 -38.34 34.79 -7.02
C GLY A 57 -39.56 34.94 -6.15
N VAL A 58 -39.70 34.10 -5.15
CA VAL A 58 -40.88 34.06 -4.25
C VAL A 58 -40.51 34.57 -2.86
N GLN A 59 -41.28 35.50 -2.34
CA GLN A 59 -41.15 36.06 -1.00
C GLN A 59 -42.29 35.56 -0.10
N PHE A 60 -42.12 35.67 1.22
CA PHE A 60 -43.17 35.38 2.19
C PHE A 60 -43.45 36.66 3.01
N ARG A 61 -44.71 37.02 3.09
CA ARG A 61 -45.22 38.09 3.98
C ARG A 61 -46.07 37.45 5.07
N THR A 62 -45.83 37.88 6.31
CA THR A 62 -46.69 37.51 7.43
C THR A 62 -48.06 38.16 7.30
N ILE A 63 -49.06 37.67 8.03
CA ILE A 63 -50.40 38.31 8.14
C ILE A 63 -50.35 39.76 8.55
N ARG A 64 -49.26 40.24 9.19
CA ARG A 64 -49.01 41.63 9.56
C ARG A 64 -48.29 42.43 8.46
N GLY A 65 -48.16 41.85 7.25
CA GLY A 65 -47.50 42.51 6.11
C GLY A 65 -45.97 42.49 6.13
N ASN A 66 -45.32 41.95 7.18
CA ASN A 66 -43.87 41.98 7.33
C ASN A 66 -43.18 40.99 6.37
N LYS A 67 -42.15 41.44 5.65
CA LYS A 67 -41.28 40.61 4.81
C LYS A 67 -40.33 39.78 5.67
N VAL A 68 -40.25 38.48 5.42
CA VAL A 68 -39.37 37.57 6.14
C VAL A 68 -38.02 37.44 5.43
N LYS A 69 -36.91 37.54 6.18
CA LYS A 69 -35.52 37.44 5.68
C LYS A 69 -34.66 36.63 6.65
N ASN A 70 -33.61 35.94 6.11
CA ASN A 70 -32.62 35.18 6.89
C ASN A 70 -33.22 34.21 7.92
N LEU A 71 -34.30 33.54 7.57
CA LEU A 71 -35.09 32.78 8.53
C LEU A 71 -35.58 31.45 7.98
N TRP A 72 -35.48 30.41 8.80
CA TRP A 72 -36.22 29.19 8.60
C TRP A 72 -37.66 29.36 9.04
N ILE A 73 -38.59 29.10 8.12
CA ILE A 73 -40.02 29.21 8.41
C ILE A 73 -40.73 27.87 8.16
N GLN A 74 -41.77 27.61 8.95
CA GLN A 74 -42.68 26.49 8.73
C GLN A 74 -44.06 27.05 8.40
N THR A 75 -44.57 26.70 7.24
CA THR A 75 -45.93 27.05 6.79
C THR A 75 -46.50 25.99 5.88
N GLY A 76 -47.80 25.74 5.94
CA GLY A 76 -48.43 24.67 5.13
C GLY A 76 -47.80 23.28 5.34
N GLY A 77 -47.36 22.94 6.58
CA GLY A 77 -46.74 21.68 6.91
C GLY A 77 -45.32 21.49 6.39
N SER A 78 -44.77 22.47 5.67
CA SER A 78 -43.43 22.36 5.05
C SER A 78 -42.47 23.41 5.61
N ILE A 79 -41.17 23.13 5.55
CA ILE A 79 -40.11 24.05 6.02
C ILE A 79 -39.43 24.70 4.80
N TYR A 80 -39.17 25.97 4.89
CA TYR A 80 -38.53 26.79 3.88
C TYR A 80 -37.44 27.65 4.49
N TYR A 81 -36.44 28.05 3.68
CA TYR A 81 -35.48 29.07 4.07
C TYR A 81 -35.64 30.34 3.25
N MET A 82 -35.78 31.46 3.93
CA MET A 82 -35.81 32.78 3.33
C MET A 82 -34.41 33.38 3.36
N ASP A 83 -33.84 33.72 2.20
CA ASP A 83 -32.51 34.28 2.07
C ASP A 83 -32.40 35.72 2.65
N SER A 84 -31.20 36.31 2.58
CA SER A 84 -30.93 37.67 3.07
C SER A 84 -31.76 38.75 2.34
N ARG A 85 -32.14 38.46 1.10
CA ARG A 85 -33.01 39.35 0.29
C ARG A 85 -34.49 39.09 0.54
N GLY A 86 -34.82 38.05 1.31
CA GLY A 86 -36.17 37.60 1.61
C GLY A 86 -36.80 36.77 0.52
N TYR A 87 -36.01 36.15 -0.35
CA TYR A 87 -36.50 35.18 -1.34
C TYR A 87 -36.42 33.78 -0.81
N ARG A 88 -37.38 32.95 -1.18
CA ARG A 88 -37.39 31.52 -0.88
C ARG A 88 -36.24 30.84 -1.58
N ALA A 89 -35.34 30.22 -0.82
CA ALA A 89 -34.21 29.53 -1.31
C ALA A 89 -34.60 28.26 -2.08
N LYS A 90 -33.82 27.89 -3.12
CA LYS A 90 -33.88 26.66 -3.87
C LYS A 90 -32.47 26.09 -4.00
N GLY A 91 -32.35 24.75 -4.09
CA GLY A 91 -31.05 24.11 -4.18
C GLY A 91 -30.29 24.09 -2.85
N TRP A 92 -28.99 24.19 -2.92
CA TRP A 92 -28.10 24.08 -1.75
C TRP A 92 -28.16 25.31 -0.85
N VAL A 93 -28.30 25.07 0.45
CA VAL A 93 -28.23 26.10 1.50
C VAL A 93 -27.17 25.71 2.52
N ASN A 94 -26.15 26.54 2.70
CA ASN A 94 -25.20 26.43 3.80
C ASN A 94 -25.71 27.25 4.97
N TYR A 95 -25.88 26.63 6.14
CA TYR A 95 -26.31 27.27 7.33
C TYR A 95 -25.51 26.77 8.53
N ARG A 96 -24.69 27.63 9.14
CA ARG A 96 -23.65 27.24 10.11
C ARG A 96 -22.71 26.20 9.52
N ASP A 97 -22.43 25.12 10.24
CA ASP A 97 -21.54 24.04 9.81
C ASP A 97 -22.24 22.93 8.98
N ASP A 98 -23.56 23.12 8.75
CA ASP A 98 -24.39 22.13 8.07
C ASP A 98 -24.82 22.61 6.66
N ARG A 99 -25.05 21.63 5.80
CA ARG A 99 -25.64 21.86 4.47
C ARG A 99 -27.02 21.24 4.39
N TYR A 100 -27.90 21.97 3.69
CA TYR A 100 -29.29 21.60 3.45
C TYR A 100 -29.56 21.66 1.94
N TYR A 101 -30.66 21.06 1.53
CA TYR A 101 -31.12 21.16 0.16
C TYR A 101 -32.60 21.51 0.12
N MET A 102 -32.93 22.51 -0.68
CA MET A 102 -34.30 22.92 -0.93
C MET A 102 -34.70 22.38 -2.31
N ASP A 103 -35.84 21.72 -2.43
CA ASP A 103 -36.34 21.21 -3.69
C ASP A 103 -36.71 22.32 -4.69
N SER A 104 -37.19 21.97 -5.87
CA SER A 104 -37.61 22.95 -6.89
C SER A 104 -38.74 23.84 -6.44
N SER A 105 -39.56 23.38 -5.50
CA SER A 105 -40.62 24.16 -4.84
C SER A 105 -40.11 24.98 -3.66
N GLY A 106 -38.81 24.89 -3.31
CA GLY A 106 -38.18 25.53 -2.16
C GLY A 106 -38.48 24.89 -0.81
N LYS A 107 -39.03 23.67 -0.77
CA LYS A 107 -39.23 22.91 0.47
C LYS A 107 -37.95 22.25 0.90
N LEU A 108 -37.73 22.13 2.21
CA LEU A 108 -36.61 21.41 2.78
C LEU A 108 -36.67 19.94 2.39
N HIS A 109 -35.60 19.45 1.73
CA HIS A 109 -35.50 18.06 1.37
C HIS A 109 -35.01 17.21 2.55
N THR A 110 -35.56 16.02 2.71
CA THR A 110 -35.12 15.00 3.67
C THR A 110 -35.08 13.63 2.97
N GLY A 111 -34.25 12.73 3.47
CA GLY A 111 -34.09 11.41 2.84
C GLY A 111 -33.02 11.37 1.75
N TRP A 112 -33.15 10.40 0.84
CA TRP A 112 -32.21 10.21 -0.27
C TRP A 112 -32.42 11.25 -1.37
N LEU A 113 -31.32 11.75 -1.92
CA LEU A 113 -31.32 12.69 -3.04
C LEU A 113 -30.22 12.31 -4.01
N THR A 114 -30.58 12.19 -5.30
CA THR A 114 -29.61 12.02 -6.39
C THR A 114 -29.58 13.32 -7.20
N LEU A 115 -28.40 13.91 -7.31
CA LEU A 115 -28.14 15.09 -8.14
C LEU A 115 -27.07 14.71 -9.15
N LYS A 116 -27.45 14.65 -10.42
CA LYS A 116 -26.63 14.05 -11.47
C LYS A 116 -26.24 12.62 -11.02
N ASP A 117 -24.96 12.29 -10.98
CA ASP A 117 -24.46 10.97 -10.56
C ASP A 117 -24.14 10.87 -9.05
N ASN A 118 -24.35 11.94 -8.30
CA ASN A 118 -24.02 12.02 -6.90
C ASN A 118 -25.22 11.73 -6.01
N VAL A 119 -25.07 10.80 -5.07
CA VAL A 119 -26.11 10.41 -4.14
C VAL A 119 -25.81 10.99 -2.76
N TYR A 120 -26.78 11.65 -2.16
CA TYR A 120 -26.75 12.27 -0.85
C TYR A 120 -27.85 11.69 0.04
N TYR A 121 -27.75 11.94 1.33
CA TYR A 121 -28.82 11.66 2.28
C TYR A 121 -28.97 12.83 3.24
N PHE A 122 -30.20 13.29 3.40
CA PHE A 122 -30.55 14.34 4.35
C PHE A 122 -31.32 13.73 5.52
N ARG A 123 -30.87 14.03 6.74
CA ARG A 123 -31.50 13.54 7.97
C ARG A 123 -32.93 14.09 8.12
N ARG A 124 -33.69 13.58 9.08
CA ARG A 124 -35.04 14.11 9.39
C ARG A 124 -35.04 15.62 9.74
N ASN A 125 -33.92 16.12 10.26
CA ASN A 125 -33.76 17.56 10.54
C ASN A 125 -33.23 18.35 9.32
N GLY A 126 -33.19 17.77 8.15
CA GLY A 126 -32.72 18.38 6.90
C GLY A 126 -31.21 18.48 6.74
N THR A 127 -30.39 18.11 7.73
CA THR A 127 -28.93 18.21 7.60
C THR A 127 -28.34 17.12 6.71
N MET A 128 -27.41 17.48 5.84
CA MET A 128 -26.70 16.55 4.97
C MET A 128 -25.87 15.55 5.79
N ALA A 129 -25.99 14.26 5.49
CA ALA A 129 -25.23 13.21 6.15
C ALA A 129 -23.76 13.25 5.72
N LYS A 130 -22.85 13.09 6.69
CA LYS A 130 -21.40 12.96 6.50
C LYS A 130 -20.88 11.78 7.34
N GLY A 131 -19.79 11.12 6.87
CA GLY A 131 -19.17 9.99 7.56
C GLY A 131 -20.04 8.72 7.53
N LEU A 132 -19.77 7.80 8.47
CA LEU A 132 -20.53 6.55 8.57
C LEU A 132 -21.90 6.78 9.21
N ARG A 133 -22.96 6.29 8.54
CA ARG A 133 -24.35 6.44 9.00
C ARG A 133 -25.13 5.13 8.86
N ARG A 134 -26.03 4.87 9.82
CA ARG A 134 -27.01 3.80 9.72
C ARG A 134 -28.33 4.39 9.22
N ILE A 135 -28.87 3.86 8.13
CA ILE A 135 -30.11 4.27 7.47
C ILE A 135 -30.90 3.02 7.20
N GLN A 136 -32.11 2.89 7.73
CA GLN A 136 -32.98 1.72 7.57
C GLN A 136 -32.21 0.40 7.79
N GLY A 137 -31.50 0.29 8.92
CA GLY A 137 -30.75 -0.90 9.32
C GLY A 137 -29.40 -1.11 8.63
N LYS A 138 -29.16 -0.50 7.46
CA LYS A 138 -27.91 -0.64 6.70
C LYS A 138 -26.94 0.50 6.97
N LYS A 139 -25.62 0.23 6.90
CA LYS A 139 -24.58 1.26 7.07
C LYS A 139 -24.14 1.80 5.70
N TYR A 140 -23.95 3.10 5.62
CA TYR A 140 -23.49 3.84 4.45
C TYR A 140 -22.38 4.79 4.86
N TYR A 141 -21.47 5.09 3.94
CA TYR A 141 -20.44 6.10 4.18
C TYR A 141 -20.60 7.26 3.20
N PHE A 142 -20.65 8.46 3.75
CA PHE A 142 -20.72 9.72 3.02
C PHE A 142 -19.39 10.45 3.18
N SER A 143 -18.86 11.00 2.12
CA SER A 143 -17.65 11.83 2.17
C SER A 143 -17.79 12.90 3.24
N THR A 144 -16.81 13.04 4.11
CA THR A 144 -16.81 14.07 5.16
C THR A 144 -16.69 15.48 4.58
N ALA A 145 -16.02 15.61 3.43
CA ALA A 145 -15.88 16.87 2.72
C ALA A 145 -17.13 17.25 1.92
N THR A 146 -17.65 16.32 1.08
CA THR A 146 -18.68 16.64 0.08
C THR A 146 -20.08 16.12 0.41
N GLY A 147 -20.22 15.18 1.36
CA GLY A 147 -21.48 14.50 1.65
C GLY A 147 -21.92 13.46 0.60
N ILE A 148 -21.12 13.23 -0.45
CA ILE A 148 -21.44 12.24 -1.49
C ILE A 148 -21.29 10.83 -0.91
N ARG A 149 -22.29 9.96 -1.15
CA ARG A 149 -22.25 8.56 -0.78
C ARG A 149 -21.10 7.84 -1.49
N LYS A 150 -20.26 7.14 -0.72
CA LYS A 150 -19.16 6.34 -1.26
C LYS A 150 -19.60 4.91 -1.53
N THR A 151 -19.00 4.32 -2.58
CA THR A 151 -19.15 2.91 -3.00
C THR A 151 -17.77 2.28 -3.15
N GLY A 152 -17.69 0.96 -3.27
CA GLY A 152 -16.43 0.25 -3.39
C GLY A 152 -15.63 0.19 -2.09
N TRP A 153 -14.30 0.07 -2.22
CA TRP A 153 -13.39 0.02 -1.08
C TRP A 153 -13.14 1.42 -0.51
N VAL A 154 -13.42 1.60 0.77
CA VAL A 154 -13.25 2.87 1.48
C VAL A 154 -12.41 2.66 2.75
N LYS A 155 -11.35 3.46 2.91
CA LYS A 155 -10.55 3.52 4.15
C LYS A 155 -11.23 4.46 5.14
N ILE A 156 -11.51 3.97 6.35
CA ILE A 156 -12.07 4.75 7.45
C ILE A 156 -11.19 4.51 8.68
N GLY A 157 -10.43 5.53 9.09
CA GLY A 157 -9.35 5.38 10.05
C GLY A 157 -8.31 4.38 9.54
N LYS A 158 -7.91 3.41 10.38
CA LYS A 158 -6.92 2.37 10.01
C LYS A 158 -7.53 1.16 9.27
N TYR A 159 -8.84 1.10 9.09
CA TYR A 159 -9.51 -0.07 8.50
C TYR A 159 -10.07 0.21 7.11
N GLN A 160 -10.18 -0.84 6.29
CA GLN A 160 -10.85 -0.82 5.00
C GLN A 160 -12.20 -1.53 5.09
N TYR A 161 -13.20 -0.94 4.40
CA TYR A 161 -14.58 -1.43 4.31
C TYR A 161 -14.98 -1.50 2.85
N PHE A 162 -15.95 -2.36 2.53
CA PHE A 162 -16.51 -2.40 1.19
C PHE A 162 -17.98 -2.00 1.20
N PHE A 163 -18.33 -1.04 0.34
CA PHE A 163 -19.69 -0.56 0.12
C PHE A 163 -20.17 -1.00 -1.26
N HIS A 164 -21.33 -1.63 -1.33
CA HIS A 164 -21.86 -2.20 -2.57
C HIS A 164 -21.97 -1.15 -3.69
N TRP A 165 -21.54 -1.49 -4.89
CA TRP A 165 -21.41 -0.54 -6.01
C TRP A 165 -22.70 0.21 -6.36
N LYS A 166 -23.84 -0.52 -6.43
CA LYS A 166 -25.14 0.09 -6.76
C LYS A 166 -25.79 0.75 -5.55
N THR A 167 -25.94 0.01 -4.45
CA THR A 167 -26.71 0.46 -3.28
C THR A 167 -25.93 1.35 -2.33
N GLY A 168 -24.60 1.28 -2.30
CA GLY A 168 -23.76 1.94 -1.32
C GLY A 168 -23.83 1.34 0.09
N ALA A 169 -24.55 0.25 0.31
CA ALA A 169 -24.65 -0.40 1.62
C ALA A 169 -23.34 -1.13 1.95
N MET A 170 -22.85 -0.97 3.20
CA MET A 170 -21.67 -1.67 3.69
C MET A 170 -21.90 -3.19 3.65
N GLN A 171 -20.93 -3.90 3.12
CA GLN A 171 -20.96 -5.37 3.06
C GLN A 171 -20.30 -5.96 4.31
N THR A 172 -20.85 -7.09 4.77
CA THR A 172 -20.39 -7.84 5.96
C THR A 172 -20.40 -9.32 5.68
N SER A 173 -19.58 -10.09 6.40
CA SER A 173 -19.54 -11.57 6.41
C SER A 173 -19.54 -12.20 5.01
N ARG A 174 -18.70 -11.68 4.10
CA ARG A 174 -18.65 -12.18 2.72
C ARG A 174 -17.35 -11.95 2.00
N TRP A 175 -17.13 -12.75 0.98
CA TRP A 175 -16.08 -12.53 -0.01
C TRP A 175 -16.47 -11.39 -0.98
N VAL A 176 -15.52 -10.49 -1.23
CA VAL A 176 -15.65 -9.38 -2.17
C VAL A 176 -14.54 -9.48 -3.20
N ARG A 177 -14.88 -9.41 -4.47
CA ARG A 177 -13.90 -9.43 -5.56
C ARG A 177 -13.02 -8.17 -5.52
N LYS A 178 -11.70 -8.35 -5.69
CA LYS A 178 -10.73 -7.27 -5.80
C LYS A 178 -9.69 -7.67 -6.86
N GLY A 179 -9.74 -7.02 -8.01
CA GLY A 179 -8.94 -7.42 -9.17
C GLY A 179 -9.22 -8.88 -9.58
N ARG A 180 -8.16 -9.69 -9.69
CA ARG A 180 -8.26 -11.12 -10.04
C ARG A 180 -8.57 -12.03 -8.84
N GLY A 181 -8.63 -11.50 -7.63
CA GLY A 181 -8.84 -12.29 -6.41
C GLY A 181 -10.01 -11.83 -5.56
N TYR A 182 -10.03 -12.28 -4.31
CA TYR A 182 -11.11 -12.01 -3.35
C TYR A 182 -10.53 -11.57 -2.01
N CYS A 183 -11.19 -10.61 -1.37
CA CYS A 183 -10.96 -10.22 0.02
C CYS A 183 -12.19 -10.58 0.86
N TYR A 184 -12.01 -10.93 2.13
CA TYR A 184 -13.12 -11.16 3.05
C TYR A 184 -13.37 -9.93 3.92
N VAL A 185 -14.63 -9.54 4.02
CA VAL A 185 -15.08 -8.55 5.00
C VAL A 185 -15.83 -9.28 6.11
N GLY A 186 -15.41 -9.06 7.35
CA GLY A 186 -16.00 -9.73 8.52
C GLY A 186 -17.37 -9.17 8.92
N ALA A 187 -17.96 -9.68 10.00
CA ALA A 187 -19.28 -9.25 10.50
C ALA A 187 -19.34 -7.75 10.84
N ASN A 188 -18.21 -7.15 11.24
CA ASN A 188 -18.12 -5.72 11.49
C ASN A 188 -17.85 -4.89 10.22
N GLY A 189 -17.80 -5.53 9.03
CA GLY A 189 -17.53 -4.94 7.73
C GLY A 189 -16.04 -4.66 7.44
N ARG A 190 -15.12 -4.93 8.39
CA ARG A 190 -13.69 -4.68 8.18
C ARG A 190 -13.07 -5.75 7.27
N LYS A 191 -12.22 -5.33 6.33
CA LYS A 191 -11.38 -6.25 5.56
C LYS A 191 -10.50 -7.04 6.51
N GLN A 192 -10.46 -8.36 6.35
CA GLN A 192 -9.61 -9.25 7.11
C GLN A 192 -8.23 -9.38 6.45
N THR A 193 -7.16 -9.44 7.24
CA THR A 193 -5.78 -9.56 6.77
C THR A 193 -4.98 -10.49 7.67
N SER A 194 -3.94 -11.15 7.12
CA SER A 194 -2.97 -11.99 7.84
C SER A 194 -3.61 -12.98 8.82
N ARG A 195 -4.65 -13.70 8.39
CA ARG A 195 -5.36 -14.62 9.29
C ARG A 195 -6.07 -15.78 8.62
N TRP A 196 -6.26 -16.82 9.41
CA TRP A 196 -7.16 -17.90 9.10
C TRP A 196 -8.63 -17.48 9.28
N LEU A 197 -9.47 -17.98 8.39
CA LEU A 197 -10.92 -17.84 8.46
C LEU A 197 -11.56 -19.23 8.40
N THR A 198 -12.55 -19.48 9.27
CA THR A 198 -13.41 -20.66 9.18
C THR A 198 -14.79 -20.19 8.77
N LEU A 199 -15.26 -20.61 7.61
CA LEU A 199 -16.52 -20.21 6.99
C LEU A 199 -17.23 -21.48 6.50
N ASP A 200 -18.41 -21.75 7.00
CA ASP A 200 -19.21 -22.93 6.66
C ASP A 200 -18.40 -24.25 6.76
N GLY A 201 -17.67 -24.40 7.87
CA GLY A 201 -16.80 -25.56 8.14
C GLY A 201 -15.51 -25.64 7.30
N LYS A 202 -15.31 -24.74 6.34
CA LYS A 202 -14.14 -24.70 5.47
C LYS A 202 -13.13 -23.67 5.97
N ARG A 203 -11.84 -24.01 5.89
CA ARG A 203 -10.75 -23.13 6.32
C ARG A 203 -10.13 -22.40 5.12
N TYR A 204 -9.88 -21.12 5.29
CA TYR A 204 -9.24 -20.22 4.32
C TYR A 204 -8.14 -19.43 5.01
N TYR A 205 -7.22 -18.88 4.23
CA TYR A 205 -6.27 -17.88 4.72
C TYR A 205 -6.34 -16.63 3.84
N VAL A 206 -6.25 -15.48 4.47
CA VAL A 206 -6.06 -14.19 3.79
C VAL A 206 -4.69 -13.63 4.15
N ASP A 207 -3.96 -13.19 3.14
CA ASP A 207 -2.61 -12.64 3.26
C ASP A 207 -2.61 -11.25 3.94
N GLU A 208 -1.46 -10.63 4.03
CA GLU A 208 -1.27 -9.28 4.58
C GLU A 208 -2.04 -8.20 3.80
N ASN A 209 -2.23 -8.39 2.51
CA ASN A 209 -3.04 -7.55 1.65
C ASN A 209 -4.54 -7.86 1.75
N GLY A 210 -4.91 -8.88 2.55
CA GLY A 210 -6.27 -9.39 2.73
C GLY A 210 -6.79 -10.18 1.54
N MET A 211 -5.90 -10.62 0.63
CA MET A 211 -6.28 -11.46 -0.51
C MET A 211 -6.44 -12.91 -0.08
N ARG A 212 -7.46 -13.57 -0.58
CA ARG A 212 -7.66 -15.01 -0.39
C ARG A 212 -6.55 -15.79 -1.06
N VAL A 213 -5.86 -16.62 -0.30
CA VAL A 213 -4.73 -17.41 -0.77
C VAL A 213 -5.22 -18.64 -1.54
N THR A 214 -4.43 -19.03 -2.56
CA THR A 214 -4.61 -20.28 -3.33
C THR A 214 -3.23 -20.90 -3.62
N GLY A 215 -3.18 -22.21 -3.86
CA GLY A 215 -1.92 -22.92 -4.13
C GLY A 215 -1.11 -23.18 -2.85
N LYS A 216 0.18 -23.40 -3.03
CA LYS A 216 1.15 -23.67 -1.96
C LYS A 216 1.63 -22.36 -1.34
N ILE A 217 1.58 -22.26 -0.01
CA ILE A 217 2.15 -21.13 0.73
C ILE A 217 2.88 -21.62 1.98
N TYR A 218 3.71 -20.74 2.53
CA TYR A 218 4.37 -20.95 3.82
C TYR A 218 3.91 -19.90 4.84
N LEU A 219 3.48 -20.37 6.02
CA LEU A 219 3.22 -19.51 7.18
C LEU A 219 4.25 -19.86 8.25
N GLY A 220 5.24 -19.03 8.39
CA GLY A 220 6.46 -19.40 9.08
C GLY A 220 7.23 -20.43 8.27
N ASN A 221 7.60 -21.55 8.90
CA ASN A 221 8.27 -22.70 8.23
C ASN A 221 7.27 -23.80 7.82
N LYS A 222 5.98 -23.66 8.14
CA LYS A 222 4.98 -24.67 7.87
C LYS A 222 4.33 -24.42 6.52
N GLY A 223 4.39 -25.41 5.63
CA GLY A 223 3.75 -25.38 4.32
C GLY A 223 2.26 -25.74 4.41
N TYR A 224 1.47 -25.06 3.60
CA TYR A 224 0.03 -25.28 3.46
C TYR A 224 -0.34 -25.27 1.98
N TYR A 225 -1.39 -26.02 1.64
CA TYR A 225 -1.95 -26.02 0.29
C TYR A 225 -3.41 -25.59 0.31
N PHE A 226 -3.76 -24.67 -0.58
CA PHE A 226 -5.12 -24.17 -0.78
C PHE A 226 -5.58 -24.48 -2.20
N ARG A 227 -6.75 -25.04 -2.35
CA ARG A 227 -7.38 -25.31 -3.65
C ARG A 227 -7.59 -24.02 -4.44
N LYS A 228 -7.91 -24.10 -5.73
CA LYS A 228 -8.21 -22.90 -6.58
C LYS A 228 -9.34 -22.04 -6.00
N ASN A 229 -10.29 -22.63 -5.28
CA ASN A 229 -11.36 -21.91 -4.58
C ASN A 229 -10.93 -21.33 -3.21
N GLY A 230 -9.67 -21.46 -2.83
CA GLY A 230 -9.08 -20.95 -1.59
C GLY A 230 -9.35 -21.80 -0.36
N VAL A 231 -10.00 -22.96 -0.47
CA VAL A 231 -10.22 -23.88 0.67
C VAL A 231 -8.90 -24.57 1.00
N TYR A 232 -8.52 -24.57 2.27
CA TYR A 232 -7.36 -25.32 2.77
C TYR A 232 -7.57 -26.83 2.59
N ASP A 233 -6.56 -27.47 2.03
CA ASP A 233 -6.55 -28.91 1.81
C ASP A 233 -5.49 -29.58 2.69
N ALA A 234 -5.94 -30.20 3.78
CA ALA A 234 -5.05 -30.85 4.74
C ALA A 234 -4.46 -32.17 4.23
N SER A 235 -5.07 -32.78 3.18
CA SER A 235 -4.58 -34.03 2.58
C SER A 235 -3.27 -33.82 1.82
N VAL A 236 -3.05 -32.62 1.28
CA VAL A 236 -1.83 -32.26 0.57
C VAL A 236 -0.74 -31.86 1.57
N LYS A 237 0.23 -32.75 1.78
CA LYS A 237 1.38 -32.50 2.65
C LYS A 237 2.39 -31.60 1.93
N VAL A 238 2.66 -30.43 2.48
CA VAL A 238 3.69 -29.51 2.00
C VAL A 238 4.86 -29.56 2.96
N LYS A 239 6.02 -30.03 2.48
CA LYS A 239 7.26 -30.07 3.29
C LYS A 239 7.61 -28.67 3.79
N PRO A 240 8.28 -28.53 4.94
CA PRO A 240 8.82 -27.25 5.38
C PRO A 240 9.63 -26.57 4.27
N GLU A 241 9.65 -25.25 4.24
CA GLU A 241 10.48 -24.50 3.29
C GLU A 241 11.96 -24.72 3.56
N VAL A 242 12.32 -24.74 4.84
CA VAL A 242 13.66 -24.97 5.35
C VAL A 242 13.59 -26.01 6.46
N ASP A 243 14.43 -27.04 6.39
CA ASP A 243 14.58 -28.07 7.43
C ASP A 243 15.65 -27.62 8.43
N ALA A 244 15.24 -27.16 9.59
CA ALA A 244 16.14 -26.63 10.62
C ALA A 244 17.14 -27.67 11.21
N SER A 245 16.92 -28.97 10.95
CA SER A 245 17.82 -30.05 11.38
C SER A 245 19.05 -30.20 10.47
N LYS A 246 18.95 -29.74 9.22
CA LYS A 246 20.04 -29.83 8.24
C LYS A 246 20.98 -28.63 8.32
N PRO A 247 22.26 -28.79 7.87
CA PRO A 247 23.16 -27.65 7.79
C PRO A 247 22.66 -26.58 6.83
N MET A 248 22.90 -25.32 7.16
CA MET A 248 22.50 -24.16 6.38
C MET A 248 23.66 -23.20 6.18
N VAL A 249 23.66 -22.50 5.05
CA VAL A 249 24.61 -21.46 4.71
C VAL A 249 23.90 -20.32 3.99
N ALA A 250 24.28 -19.08 4.26
CA ALA A 250 23.87 -17.93 3.48
C ALA A 250 24.99 -17.57 2.49
N LEU A 251 24.77 -17.85 1.21
CA LEU A 251 25.61 -17.33 0.14
C LEU A 251 25.19 -15.87 -0.10
N THR A 252 26.15 -14.94 -0.06
CA THR A 252 25.87 -13.53 -0.24
C THR A 252 26.74 -12.95 -1.35
N PHE A 253 26.17 -12.04 -2.11
CA PHE A 253 26.81 -11.42 -3.27
C PHE A 253 26.71 -9.90 -3.14
N ASP A 254 27.87 -9.24 -3.18
CA ASP A 254 28.00 -7.79 -3.04
C ASP A 254 28.25 -7.11 -4.41
N ASP A 255 28.07 -5.80 -4.44
CA ASP A 255 28.38 -4.86 -5.54
C ASP A 255 27.52 -4.97 -6.80
N GLY A 256 26.76 -6.04 -6.94
CA GLY A 256 25.82 -6.20 -8.05
C GLY A 256 24.63 -5.22 -7.97
N PRO A 257 23.67 -5.33 -8.89
CA PRO A 257 23.61 -6.30 -10.00
C PRO A 257 24.58 -6.00 -11.15
N SER A 258 24.95 -7.04 -11.87
CA SER A 258 25.88 -6.99 -13.01
C SER A 258 25.35 -7.76 -14.23
N PRO A 259 26.03 -7.73 -15.40
CA PRO A 259 25.67 -8.58 -16.54
C PRO A 259 25.71 -10.08 -16.21
N HIS A 260 26.47 -10.50 -15.20
CA HIS A 260 26.65 -11.90 -14.81
C HIS A 260 25.59 -12.39 -13.84
N THR A 261 24.89 -11.52 -13.16
CA THR A 261 23.89 -11.85 -12.13
C THR A 261 22.78 -12.77 -12.65
N SER A 262 22.31 -12.58 -13.90
CA SER A 262 21.26 -13.42 -14.47
C SER A 262 21.68 -14.89 -14.62
N ARG A 263 22.96 -15.15 -14.92
CA ARG A 263 23.53 -16.52 -14.98
C ARG A 263 23.56 -17.16 -13.59
N LEU A 264 23.93 -16.41 -12.56
CA LEU A 264 23.88 -16.84 -11.17
C LEU A 264 22.45 -17.19 -10.74
N LEU A 265 21.46 -16.35 -11.10
CA LEU A 265 20.05 -16.63 -10.80
C LEU A 265 19.53 -17.90 -11.48
N ASN A 266 20.00 -18.24 -12.69
CA ASN A 266 19.69 -19.50 -13.35
C ASN A 266 20.18 -20.70 -12.53
N CYS A 267 21.39 -20.61 -11.99
CA CYS A 267 21.97 -21.66 -11.15
C CYS A 267 21.18 -21.80 -9.82
N LEU A 268 20.90 -20.69 -9.13
CA LEU A 268 20.11 -20.70 -7.90
C LEU A 268 18.72 -21.33 -8.12
N GLU A 269 18.03 -20.94 -9.19
CA GLU A 269 16.71 -21.46 -9.55
C GLU A 269 16.76 -22.96 -9.84
N LYS A 270 17.73 -23.43 -10.65
CA LYS A 270 17.93 -24.84 -11.00
C LYS A 270 18.08 -25.72 -9.77
N TYR A 271 18.81 -25.27 -8.76
CA TYR A 271 19.07 -26.06 -7.55
C TYR A 271 18.10 -25.75 -6.39
N GLY A 272 17.15 -24.84 -6.58
CA GLY A 272 16.22 -24.41 -5.53
C GLY A 272 16.93 -23.73 -4.35
N ALA A 273 18.07 -23.10 -4.63
CA ALA A 273 18.88 -22.36 -3.66
C ALA A 273 18.42 -20.90 -3.56
N LYS A 274 18.68 -20.29 -2.42
CA LYS A 274 18.47 -18.84 -2.21
C LYS A 274 19.78 -18.20 -1.81
N ALA A 275 19.88 -16.90 -2.10
CA ALA A 275 21.02 -16.07 -1.73
C ALA A 275 20.52 -14.70 -1.22
N THR A 276 21.44 -13.94 -0.61
CA THR A 276 21.22 -12.53 -0.29
C THR A 276 22.12 -11.67 -1.17
N PHE A 277 21.55 -10.68 -1.84
CA PHE A 277 22.27 -9.76 -2.72
C PHE A 277 22.37 -8.39 -2.04
N PHE A 278 23.57 -7.93 -1.74
CA PHE A 278 23.84 -6.60 -1.24
C PHE A 278 24.19 -5.68 -2.40
N MET A 279 23.21 -4.96 -2.89
CA MET A 279 23.30 -4.22 -4.14
C MET A 279 23.78 -2.80 -3.95
N VAL A 280 24.65 -2.33 -4.85
CA VAL A 280 25.05 -0.93 -4.96
C VAL A 280 23.98 -0.18 -5.74
N GLY A 281 23.51 0.95 -5.17
CA GLY A 281 22.32 1.62 -5.65
C GLY A 281 22.41 2.16 -7.09
N TYR A 282 23.57 2.66 -7.51
CA TYR A 282 23.75 3.23 -8.86
C TYR A 282 23.56 2.18 -9.98
N SER A 283 23.84 0.90 -9.71
CA SER A 283 23.70 -0.15 -10.74
C SER A 283 22.27 -0.66 -10.90
N VAL A 284 21.44 -0.60 -9.85
CA VAL A 284 20.08 -1.13 -9.83
C VAL A 284 19.18 -0.65 -10.98
N PRO A 285 19.18 0.66 -11.37
CA PRO A 285 18.34 1.14 -12.46
C PRO A 285 18.60 0.46 -13.82
N ASN A 286 19.83 -0.02 -14.05
CA ASN A 286 20.23 -0.67 -15.31
C ASN A 286 19.81 -2.15 -15.36
N TYR A 287 19.45 -2.75 -14.22
CA TYR A 287 19.14 -4.19 -14.08
C TYR A 287 17.81 -4.46 -13.37
N LYS A 288 16.81 -3.60 -13.55
CA LYS A 288 15.51 -3.69 -12.84
C LYS A 288 14.84 -5.06 -12.95
N GLU A 289 14.83 -5.66 -14.13
CA GLU A 289 14.21 -6.98 -14.32
C GLU A 289 15.00 -8.09 -13.62
N THR A 290 16.32 -7.98 -13.52
CA THR A 290 17.17 -8.89 -12.74
C THR A 290 16.85 -8.78 -11.25
N VAL A 291 16.75 -7.58 -10.71
CA VAL A 291 16.39 -7.35 -9.30
C VAL A 291 14.98 -7.84 -8.98
N LYS A 292 14.04 -7.62 -9.89
CA LYS A 292 12.68 -8.15 -9.77
C LYS A 292 12.66 -9.70 -9.81
N ARG A 293 13.53 -10.30 -10.61
CA ARG A 293 13.69 -11.77 -10.65
C ARG A 293 14.29 -12.30 -9.36
N MET A 294 15.30 -11.63 -8.75
CA MET A 294 15.82 -11.97 -7.42
C MET A 294 14.69 -12.11 -6.40
N ALA A 295 13.85 -11.07 -6.29
CA ALA A 295 12.70 -11.08 -5.38
C ALA A 295 11.71 -12.22 -5.69
N LYS A 296 11.41 -12.46 -6.97
CA LYS A 296 10.50 -13.53 -7.42
C LYS A 296 11.00 -14.92 -7.06
N LEU A 297 12.31 -15.15 -7.10
CA LEU A 297 12.97 -16.40 -6.71
C LEU A 297 13.05 -16.55 -5.18
N GLY A 298 12.66 -15.54 -4.41
CA GLY A 298 12.73 -15.56 -2.95
C GLY A 298 14.13 -15.34 -2.40
N CYS A 299 15.02 -14.76 -3.18
CA CYS A 299 16.30 -14.22 -2.70
C CYS A 299 16.04 -12.96 -1.87
N GLU A 300 16.93 -12.67 -0.93
CA GLU A 300 16.86 -11.48 -0.09
C GLU A 300 17.57 -10.31 -0.76
N LEU A 301 16.91 -9.17 -0.77
CA LEU A 301 17.46 -7.93 -1.31
C LEU A 301 18.04 -7.11 -0.15
N GLY A 302 19.35 -6.98 -0.13
CA GLY A 302 20.10 -6.16 0.81
C GLY A 302 20.61 -4.87 0.15
N SER A 303 20.90 -3.87 0.97
CA SER A 303 21.48 -2.59 0.55
C SER A 303 22.99 -2.57 0.81
N HIS A 304 23.77 -2.07 -0.15
CA HIS A 304 25.22 -1.93 -0.06
C HIS A 304 25.71 -0.48 -0.32
N SER A 305 24.96 0.51 0.16
CA SER A 305 25.14 1.91 -0.17
C SER A 305 24.76 2.26 -1.63
N TYR A 306 24.79 3.56 -1.97
CA TYR A 306 24.44 4.00 -3.31
C TYR A 306 25.66 4.00 -4.27
N ASP A 307 26.80 4.50 -3.83
CA ASP A 307 28.04 4.67 -4.61
C ASP A 307 29.30 4.14 -3.90
N HIS A 308 29.12 3.20 -2.96
CA HIS A 308 30.16 2.40 -2.32
C HIS A 308 31.24 3.18 -1.55
N PRO A 309 30.94 4.24 -0.76
CA PRO A 309 31.95 4.96 0.02
C PRO A 309 32.32 4.22 1.32
N ALA A 310 33.49 4.59 1.90
CA ALA A 310 33.85 4.20 3.26
C ALA A 310 32.98 4.94 4.28
N PHE A 311 32.20 4.22 5.08
CA PHE A 311 31.17 4.78 5.96
C PHE A 311 31.71 5.49 7.19
N SER A 312 32.91 5.11 7.67
CA SER A 312 33.60 5.81 8.76
C SER A 312 33.96 7.28 8.41
N LYS A 313 34.02 7.59 7.13
CA LYS A 313 34.33 8.94 6.61
C LYS A 313 33.08 9.80 6.36
N LEU A 314 31.89 9.27 6.52
CA LEU A 314 30.64 9.96 6.24
C LEU A 314 30.03 10.59 7.49
N SER A 315 29.37 11.74 7.29
CA SER A 315 28.49 12.31 8.29
C SER A 315 27.23 11.45 8.47
N TYR A 316 26.51 11.66 9.58
CA TYR A 316 25.21 11.00 9.81
C TYR A 316 24.24 11.20 8.63
N SER A 317 24.12 12.42 8.12
CA SER A 317 23.27 12.74 6.95
C SER A 317 23.77 12.06 5.67
N GLY A 318 25.08 11.98 5.47
CA GLY A 318 25.71 11.26 4.37
C GLY A 318 25.35 9.77 4.39
N ILE A 319 25.48 9.10 5.54
CA ILE A 319 25.07 7.71 5.72
C ILE A 319 23.57 7.52 5.40
N ARG A 320 22.71 8.39 5.96
CA ARG A 320 21.26 8.33 5.71
C ARG A 320 20.92 8.50 4.22
N SER A 321 21.63 9.38 3.52
CA SER A 321 21.46 9.60 2.08
C SER A 321 21.81 8.33 1.29
N GLN A 322 22.96 7.71 1.58
CA GLN A 322 23.40 6.45 0.95
C GLN A 322 22.35 5.35 1.11
N VAL A 323 21.87 5.14 2.32
CA VAL A 323 20.86 4.11 2.63
C VAL A 323 19.52 4.40 1.94
N THR A 324 19.03 5.63 2.05
CA THR A 324 17.69 6.00 1.54
C THR A 324 17.63 5.92 0.03
N ARG A 325 18.66 6.44 -0.68
CA ARG A 325 18.73 6.40 -2.15
C ARG A 325 18.76 4.96 -2.65
N THR A 326 19.60 4.10 -2.05
CA THR A 326 19.70 2.69 -2.44
C THR A 326 18.39 1.93 -2.19
N ASN A 327 17.81 2.11 -1.00
CA ASN A 327 16.55 1.45 -0.66
C ASN A 327 15.42 1.86 -1.61
N GLN A 328 15.39 3.13 -2.04
CA GLN A 328 14.37 3.62 -2.97
C GLN A 328 14.51 2.98 -4.36
N VAL A 329 15.71 2.95 -4.95
CA VAL A 329 15.88 2.36 -6.29
C VAL A 329 15.64 0.85 -6.29
N ILE A 330 15.96 0.14 -5.20
CA ILE A 330 15.64 -1.30 -5.04
C ILE A 330 14.11 -1.49 -4.95
N HIS A 331 13.43 -0.67 -4.16
CA HIS A 331 11.97 -0.71 -4.07
C HIS A 331 11.30 -0.42 -5.40
N ASP A 332 11.78 0.57 -6.15
CA ASP A 332 11.23 0.94 -7.47
C ASP A 332 11.41 -0.19 -8.50
N ALA A 333 12.48 -0.98 -8.38
CA ALA A 333 12.72 -2.14 -9.23
C ALA A 333 11.88 -3.37 -8.84
N ALA A 334 11.79 -3.71 -7.55
CA ALA A 334 11.24 -4.99 -7.08
C ALA A 334 9.95 -4.88 -6.26
N GLY A 335 9.52 -3.67 -5.87
CA GLY A 335 8.33 -3.45 -5.05
C GLY A 335 8.51 -3.76 -3.55
N VAL A 336 9.75 -4.04 -3.11
CA VAL A 336 10.09 -4.36 -1.71
C VAL A 336 11.30 -3.55 -1.26
N TYR A 337 11.31 -3.11 -0.01
CA TYR A 337 12.45 -2.43 0.59
C TYR A 337 13.45 -3.44 1.17
N PRO A 338 14.79 -3.19 1.07
CA PRO A 338 15.77 -3.95 1.81
C PRO A 338 15.52 -3.95 3.32
N THR A 339 15.79 -5.09 3.96
CA THR A 339 15.66 -5.26 5.41
C THR A 339 16.99 -5.46 6.12
N VAL A 340 18.07 -5.60 5.35
CA VAL A 340 19.44 -5.78 5.78
C VAL A 340 20.37 -4.87 5.00
N PHE A 341 21.48 -4.50 5.62
CA PHE A 341 22.52 -3.66 5.04
C PHE A 341 23.89 -4.33 5.20
N ARG A 342 24.77 -4.22 4.22
CA ARG A 342 26.18 -4.54 4.36
C ARG A 342 27.00 -3.27 4.13
N LEU A 343 27.91 -2.98 5.05
CA LEU A 343 28.80 -1.83 4.94
C LEU A 343 29.87 -2.11 3.88
N PRO A 344 30.12 -1.19 2.93
CA PRO A 344 31.26 -1.26 2.03
C PRO A 344 32.55 -1.48 2.80
N TYR A 345 33.37 -2.42 2.34
CA TYR A 345 34.64 -2.83 2.99
C TYR A 345 34.50 -3.37 4.44
N GLY A 346 33.28 -3.56 4.95
CA GLY A 346 33.02 -3.80 6.38
C GLY A 346 33.32 -2.56 7.26
N ASP A 347 33.55 -1.42 6.64
CA ASP A 347 33.97 -0.20 7.32
C ASP A 347 32.85 0.40 8.19
N GLY A 348 33.15 0.60 9.50
CA GLY A 348 32.17 1.07 10.46
C GLY A 348 31.32 -0.02 11.13
N ALA A 349 31.58 -1.32 10.88
CA ALA A 349 30.80 -2.43 11.44
C ALA A 349 30.86 -2.56 12.97
N SER A 350 31.81 -1.94 13.63
CA SER A 350 31.91 -1.81 15.08
C SER A 350 31.59 -0.40 15.60
N ASN A 351 31.35 0.56 14.72
CA ASN A 351 31.10 1.94 15.09
C ASN A 351 29.60 2.18 15.40
N ALA A 352 29.30 2.46 16.67
CA ALA A 352 27.90 2.64 17.12
C ALA A 352 27.16 3.78 16.41
N SER A 353 27.84 4.88 16.09
CA SER A 353 27.26 6.03 15.38
C SER A 353 26.89 5.65 13.94
N VAL A 354 27.81 4.95 13.23
CA VAL A 354 27.54 4.42 11.88
C VAL A 354 26.36 3.47 11.91
N LEU A 355 26.38 2.48 12.80
CA LEU A 355 25.31 1.48 12.93
C LEU A 355 23.95 2.10 13.28
N SER A 356 23.93 3.12 14.12
CA SER A 356 22.72 3.86 14.46
C SER A 356 22.16 4.59 13.23
N ALA A 357 23.05 5.22 12.44
CA ALA A 357 22.66 5.95 11.24
C ALA A 357 22.12 5.05 10.13
N LEU A 358 22.53 3.78 10.04
CA LEU A 358 22.00 2.84 9.04
C LEU A 358 20.48 2.66 9.15
N GLY A 359 19.94 2.54 10.36
CA GLY A 359 18.53 2.23 10.58
C GLY A 359 18.14 0.79 10.19
N LEU A 360 19.09 -0.03 9.75
CA LEU A 360 18.97 -1.43 9.37
C LEU A 360 20.02 -2.28 10.14
N PRO A 361 19.79 -3.60 10.30
CA PRO A 361 20.82 -4.50 10.81
C PRO A 361 21.98 -4.58 9.80
N SER A 362 23.21 -4.52 10.30
CA SER A 362 24.43 -4.68 9.52
C SER A 362 24.80 -6.17 9.43
N ILE A 363 25.05 -6.65 8.22
CA ILE A 363 25.44 -8.04 7.95
C ILE A 363 26.87 -8.05 7.43
N CYS A 364 27.75 -8.64 8.21
CA CYS A 364 29.12 -8.95 7.82
C CYS A 364 29.20 -10.39 7.26
N TRP A 365 30.34 -11.02 7.38
CA TRP A 365 30.59 -12.40 6.91
C TRP A 365 31.49 -13.16 7.88
N SER A 366 31.41 -14.47 7.83
CA SER A 366 32.29 -15.38 8.56
C SER A 366 33.25 -16.16 7.67
N LEU A 367 33.02 -16.09 6.35
CA LEU A 367 33.88 -16.68 5.33
C LEU A 367 34.06 -15.67 4.20
N ASP A 368 35.26 -15.13 4.07
CA ASP A 368 35.67 -14.28 2.94
C ASP A 368 36.32 -15.16 1.88
N THR A 369 35.74 -15.20 0.69
CA THR A 369 36.28 -16.01 -0.41
C THR A 369 37.46 -15.36 -1.12
N ARG A 370 37.69 -14.08 -0.88
CA ARG A 370 38.70 -13.26 -1.59
C ARG A 370 38.61 -13.36 -3.12
N ASP A 371 37.41 -13.58 -3.64
CA ASP A 371 37.12 -13.67 -5.06
C ASP A 371 37.47 -12.36 -5.80
N TRP A 372 37.32 -11.23 -5.13
CA TRP A 372 37.69 -9.90 -5.60
C TRP A 372 39.21 -9.74 -5.83
N ALA A 373 40.06 -10.45 -5.06
CA ALA A 373 41.50 -10.45 -5.23
C ALA A 373 41.99 -11.56 -6.19
N ASN A 374 41.14 -12.55 -6.49
CA ASN A 374 41.44 -13.71 -7.32
C ASN A 374 40.56 -13.77 -8.57
N THR A 375 40.29 -12.60 -9.15
CA THR A 375 39.51 -12.47 -10.39
C THR A 375 40.18 -13.27 -11.52
N GLY A 376 39.39 -14.07 -12.23
CA GLY A 376 39.94 -14.99 -13.27
C GLY A 376 40.28 -16.40 -12.77
N ASN A 377 40.28 -16.66 -11.46
CA ASN A 377 40.51 -17.98 -10.87
C ASN A 377 39.28 -18.50 -10.11
N PRO A 378 38.28 -19.06 -10.78
CA PRO A 378 37.09 -19.58 -10.12
C PRO A 378 37.38 -20.74 -9.17
N GLN A 379 38.43 -21.55 -9.48
CA GLN A 379 38.78 -22.69 -8.65
C GLN A 379 39.28 -22.26 -7.26
N TYR A 380 39.95 -21.11 -7.14
CA TYR A 380 40.34 -20.58 -5.85
C TYR A 380 39.08 -20.33 -4.97
N THR A 381 38.08 -19.64 -5.48
CA THR A 381 36.83 -19.38 -4.78
C THR A 381 36.08 -20.67 -4.43
N VAL A 382 36.09 -21.67 -5.33
CA VAL A 382 35.48 -22.98 -5.06
C VAL A 382 36.17 -23.63 -3.86
N ASN A 383 37.51 -23.68 -3.85
CA ASN A 383 38.30 -24.32 -2.79
C ASN A 383 38.07 -23.61 -1.46
N GLU A 384 38.08 -22.24 -1.42
CA GLU A 384 37.84 -21.49 -0.22
C GLU A 384 36.47 -21.82 0.41
N VAL A 385 35.42 -21.89 -0.38
CA VAL A 385 34.09 -22.21 0.13
C VAL A 385 34.01 -23.67 0.56
N LEU A 386 34.38 -24.61 -0.33
CA LEU A 386 34.13 -26.03 -0.08
C LEU A 386 35.00 -26.64 1.03
N ASN A 387 36.19 -26.07 1.30
CA ASN A 387 37.07 -26.53 2.37
C ASN A 387 36.74 -25.90 3.72
N ASN A 388 36.17 -24.66 3.75
CA ASN A 388 36.08 -23.89 4.99
C ASN A 388 34.63 -23.68 5.49
N VAL A 389 33.60 -23.88 4.66
CA VAL A 389 32.22 -23.60 5.02
C VAL A 389 31.69 -24.47 6.15
N LYS A 390 31.05 -23.84 7.13
CA LYS A 390 30.43 -24.48 8.30
C LYS A 390 28.94 -24.16 8.36
N ASP A 391 28.17 -24.95 9.10
CA ASP A 391 26.76 -24.68 9.38
C ASP A 391 26.59 -23.35 10.09
N GLY A 392 25.78 -22.47 9.51
CA GLY A 392 25.52 -21.13 10.05
C GLY A 392 26.40 -20.02 9.49
N ASP A 393 27.24 -20.32 8.51
CA ASP A 393 28.10 -19.31 7.87
C ASP A 393 27.35 -18.33 6.97
N ILE A 394 27.90 -17.13 6.92
CA ILE A 394 27.62 -16.11 5.91
C ILE A 394 28.87 -16.00 5.04
N VAL A 395 28.74 -16.31 3.74
CA VAL A 395 29.84 -16.35 2.77
C VAL A 395 29.81 -15.08 1.94
N LEU A 396 30.91 -14.33 1.90
CA LEU A 396 31.10 -13.16 1.05
C LEU A 396 31.60 -13.55 -0.32
N MET A 397 30.92 -13.09 -1.36
CA MET A 397 31.27 -13.16 -2.78
C MET A 397 30.79 -11.90 -3.50
N HIS A 398 31.18 -11.70 -4.79
CA HIS A 398 30.83 -10.54 -5.59
C HIS A 398 30.34 -10.99 -6.98
N ASP A 399 29.06 -10.77 -7.30
CA ASP A 399 28.46 -11.22 -8.57
C ASP A 399 28.78 -10.31 -9.76
N LEU A 400 29.60 -9.28 -9.55
CA LEU A 400 30.15 -8.45 -10.63
C LEU A 400 31.29 -9.15 -11.41
N HIS A 401 31.88 -10.22 -10.85
CA HIS A 401 32.95 -10.98 -11.51
C HIS A 401 32.42 -12.27 -12.14
N SER A 402 32.72 -12.45 -13.45
CA SER A 402 32.31 -13.67 -14.17
C SER A 402 32.90 -14.94 -13.54
N SER A 403 34.15 -14.90 -13.04
CA SER A 403 34.83 -15.97 -12.34
C SER A 403 34.11 -16.43 -11.07
N THR A 404 33.59 -15.47 -10.29
CA THR A 404 32.78 -15.76 -9.08
C THR A 404 31.48 -16.47 -9.44
N VAL A 405 30.81 -16.05 -10.51
CA VAL A 405 29.60 -16.72 -10.97
C VAL A 405 29.91 -18.15 -11.46
N THR A 406 31.03 -18.34 -12.16
CA THR A 406 31.51 -19.68 -12.55
C THR A 406 31.82 -20.54 -11.31
N ALA A 407 32.45 -19.97 -10.28
CA ALA A 407 32.67 -20.68 -9.02
C ALA A 407 31.33 -21.06 -8.35
N ALA A 408 30.36 -20.14 -8.30
CA ALA A 408 29.06 -20.41 -7.72
C ALA A 408 28.31 -21.56 -8.42
N GLU A 409 28.45 -21.72 -9.74
CA GLU A 409 27.87 -22.82 -10.50
C GLU A 409 28.46 -24.18 -10.08
N THR A 410 29.66 -24.23 -9.50
CA THR A 410 30.28 -25.43 -8.90
C THR A 410 29.94 -25.57 -7.42
N ILE A 411 29.98 -24.47 -6.66
CA ILE A 411 29.75 -24.43 -5.22
C ILE A 411 28.30 -24.85 -4.88
N ILE A 412 27.31 -24.29 -5.54
CA ILE A 412 25.88 -24.50 -5.24
C ILE A 412 25.49 -25.98 -5.33
N PRO A 413 25.78 -26.74 -6.43
CA PRO A 413 25.47 -28.15 -6.48
C PRO A 413 26.30 -28.97 -5.48
N ALA A 414 27.57 -28.61 -5.23
CA ALA A 414 28.43 -29.34 -4.30
C ALA A 414 27.91 -29.19 -2.86
N LEU A 415 27.52 -27.98 -2.41
CA LEU A 415 26.92 -27.77 -1.11
C LEU A 415 25.60 -28.53 -0.97
N LYS A 416 24.76 -28.51 -1.99
CA LYS A 416 23.52 -29.29 -2.01
C LYS A 416 23.76 -30.77 -1.86
N LYS A 417 24.78 -31.34 -2.56
CA LYS A 417 25.19 -32.73 -2.43
C LYS A 417 25.69 -33.06 -1.00
N ARG A 418 26.37 -32.13 -0.33
CA ARG A 418 26.77 -32.23 1.08
C ARG A 418 25.62 -32.06 2.06
N GLY A 419 24.38 -31.85 1.61
CA GLY A 419 23.19 -31.68 2.45
C GLY A 419 22.93 -30.25 2.97
N PHE A 420 23.76 -29.30 2.57
CA PHE A 420 23.50 -27.88 2.94
C PHE A 420 22.25 -27.33 2.27
N GLN A 421 21.51 -26.55 2.99
CA GLN A 421 20.45 -25.69 2.48
C GLN A 421 21.01 -24.27 2.32
N MET A 422 21.02 -23.77 1.10
CA MET A 422 21.39 -22.40 0.80
C MET A 422 20.14 -21.52 1.01
N VAL A 423 20.21 -20.69 2.01
CA VAL A 423 19.10 -19.85 2.50
C VAL A 423 19.51 -18.37 2.49
N THR A 424 18.55 -17.47 2.63
CA THR A 424 18.88 -16.05 2.82
C THR A 424 19.44 -15.79 4.23
N VAL A 425 20.12 -14.66 4.44
CA VAL A 425 20.65 -14.27 5.76
C VAL A 425 19.52 -14.21 6.80
N SER A 426 18.38 -13.60 6.46
CA SER A 426 17.23 -13.54 7.35
C SER A 426 16.64 -14.92 7.66
N GLN A 427 16.62 -15.84 6.70
CA GLN A 427 16.20 -17.22 6.94
C GLN A 427 17.20 -17.95 7.84
N LEU A 428 18.52 -17.80 7.59
CA LEU A 428 19.57 -18.39 8.39
C LEU A 428 19.45 -17.94 9.85
N ALA A 429 19.35 -16.63 10.08
CA ALA A 429 19.15 -16.05 11.40
C ALA A 429 17.92 -16.64 12.11
N LYS A 430 16.78 -16.67 11.42
CA LYS A 430 15.52 -17.21 11.96
C LYS A 430 15.61 -18.66 12.39
N TYR A 431 16.21 -19.51 11.55
CA TYR A 431 16.25 -20.96 11.80
C TYR A 431 17.42 -21.39 12.70
N ARG A 432 18.35 -20.48 13.02
CA ARG A 432 19.42 -20.65 14.01
C ARG A 432 19.14 -19.91 15.34
N GLY A 433 17.85 -19.59 15.63
CA GLY A 433 17.40 -19.05 16.92
C GLY A 433 17.44 -17.53 17.06
N LYS A 434 17.79 -16.79 16.01
CA LYS A 434 17.73 -15.33 15.99
C LYS A 434 16.46 -14.91 15.24
N THR A 435 15.34 -14.78 15.91
CA THR A 435 14.04 -14.49 15.27
C THR A 435 13.95 -13.11 14.66
N THR A 436 14.73 -12.13 15.16
CA THR A 436 14.73 -10.75 14.67
C THR A 436 16.14 -10.20 14.65
N LEU A 437 16.58 -9.75 13.48
CA LEU A 437 17.79 -8.94 13.33
C LEU A 437 17.48 -7.51 13.79
N LYS A 438 18.31 -6.96 14.66
CA LYS A 438 18.11 -5.63 15.23
C LYS A 438 18.97 -4.59 14.51
N SER A 439 18.37 -3.45 14.18
CA SER A 439 19.11 -2.25 13.77
C SER A 439 20.13 -1.85 14.83
N GLY A 440 21.24 -1.24 14.44
CA GLY A 440 22.33 -0.84 15.34
C GLY A 440 23.22 -2.00 15.78
N LYS A 441 23.12 -3.18 15.15
CA LYS A 441 23.96 -4.35 15.43
C LYS A 441 24.52 -4.93 14.14
N SER A 442 25.78 -5.48 14.25
CA SER A 442 26.43 -6.26 13.21
C SER A 442 26.35 -7.76 13.50
N TYR A 443 26.19 -8.56 12.45
CA TYR A 443 26.08 -10.01 12.50
C TYR A 443 27.06 -10.63 11.53
N TYR A 444 27.89 -11.56 11.98
CA TYR A 444 28.96 -12.21 11.21
C TYR A 444 28.63 -13.63 10.81
N ASN A 445 27.88 -14.34 11.62
CA ASN A 445 27.40 -15.71 11.39
C ASN A 445 26.21 -16.03 12.30
N PHE A 446 25.65 -17.22 12.09
CA PHE A 446 24.61 -17.81 12.93
C PHE A 446 24.94 -19.28 13.25
N ARG A 447 26.22 -19.56 13.50
CA ARG A 447 26.68 -20.91 13.93
C ARG A 447 26.00 -21.27 15.26
N LYS A 448 25.77 -22.59 15.45
CA LYS A 448 25.26 -23.14 16.71
C LYS A 448 26.30 -23.05 17.83
#